data_4257b7bb038efd9cf03a052a05b6805c
#
_entry.id   4257b7bb038efd9cf03a052a05b6805c
#
_cell.length_a   1.000
_cell.length_b   1.000
_cell.length_c   1.000
_cell.angle_alpha   90.00
_cell.angle_beta   90.00
_cell.angle_gamma   90.00
#
_symmetry.space_group_name_H-M   'P 1'
#
loop_
_entity.id
_entity.type
_entity.pdbx_description
1 polymer ?
#
loop_
_entity_poly.entity_id
_entity_poly.type
_entity_poly.pdbx_seq_one_letter_code
_entity_poly.pdbx_strand_id
1 'polypeptide(L)'
;TKRTEQVKVLDGKIATKSKELLVIDEDILLESFALYKPKFSFQSSDEYKKRLDAIRVRQKALIKSGGAASGSQTWTVNNSKSEGKKMVNDMIKLVLRSFNNECDYCVDHVKFNNIESSVKRINQSFEALNKLGTIMQVSISQEYKQAKLEELYLAFEYQRKKQEEKEEQKKA
;
A
#
# COMPACT_ATOMS: atom_id res chain seq x y z
N THR A 1 -7.38 -4.86 -33.71
CA THR A 1 -7.86 -6.16 -33.20
C THR A 1 -7.81 -6.16 -31.66
N LYS A 2 -8.61 -7.06 -31.06
CA LYS A 2 -8.67 -7.22 -29.59
C LYS A 2 -7.28 -7.53 -28.98
N ARG A 3 -6.46 -8.28 -29.69
CA ARG A 3 -5.06 -8.55 -29.28
C ARG A 3 -4.18 -7.31 -29.30
N THR A 4 -4.33 -6.46 -30.30
CA THR A 4 -3.58 -5.21 -30.43
C THR A 4 -3.91 -4.25 -29.29
N GLU A 5 -5.19 -4.16 -28.89
CA GLU A 5 -5.63 -3.34 -27.76
C GLU A 5 -5.09 -3.89 -26.43
N GLN A 6 -5.09 -5.22 -26.25
CA GLN A 6 -4.51 -5.86 -25.07
C GLN A 6 -3.01 -5.59 -24.94
N VAL A 7 -2.26 -5.63 -26.04
CA VAL A 7 -0.83 -5.29 -26.05
C VAL A 7 -0.61 -3.83 -25.67
N LYS A 8 -1.40 -2.89 -26.20
CA LYS A 8 -1.31 -1.47 -25.83
C LYS A 8 -1.58 -1.25 -24.33
N VAL A 9 -2.57 -1.93 -23.77
CA VAL A 9 -2.88 -1.84 -22.34
C VAL A 9 -1.74 -2.39 -21.49
N LEU A 10 -1.16 -3.52 -21.88
CA LEU A 10 -0.02 -4.11 -21.18
C LEU A 10 1.22 -3.23 -21.28
N ASP A 11 1.52 -2.67 -22.45
CA ASP A 11 2.63 -1.75 -22.63
C ASP A 11 2.47 -0.49 -21.77
N GLY A 12 1.26 0.04 -21.65
CA GLY A 12 0.94 1.15 -20.77
C GLY A 12 1.16 0.81 -19.29
N LYS A 13 0.76 -0.39 -18.86
CA LYS A 13 0.99 -0.87 -17.49
C LYS A 13 2.47 -1.07 -17.20
N ILE A 14 3.23 -1.62 -18.14
CA ILE A 14 4.69 -1.81 -18.03
C ILE A 14 5.39 -0.45 -17.89
N ALA A 15 5.02 0.52 -18.73
CA ALA A 15 5.58 1.87 -18.68
C ALA A 15 5.31 2.56 -17.34
N THR A 16 4.09 2.45 -16.80
CA THR A 16 3.71 3.01 -15.51
C THR A 16 4.50 2.36 -14.36
N LYS A 17 4.59 1.02 -14.34
CA LYS A 17 5.35 0.29 -13.32
C LYS A 17 6.85 0.57 -13.40
N SER A 18 7.41 0.72 -14.60
CA SER A 18 8.81 1.08 -14.80
C SER A 18 9.12 2.46 -14.25
N LYS A 19 8.21 3.44 -14.42
CA LYS A 19 8.32 4.79 -13.83
C LYS A 19 8.25 4.74 -12.31
N GLU A 20 7.33 3.95 -11.73
CA GLU A 20 7.21 3.76 -10.29
C GLU A 20 8.50 3.17 -9.70
N LEU A 21 9.08 2.16 -10.35
CA LEU A 21 10.35 1.54 -9.93
C LEU A 21 11.51 2.54 -9.99
N LEU A 22 11.61 3.34 -11.04
CA LEU A 22 12.64 4.38 -11.17
C LEU A 22 12.55 5.39 -10.03
N VAL A 23 11.35 5.84 -9.67
CA VAL A 23 11.14 6.77 -8.55
C VAL A 23 11.59 6.14 -7.23
N ILE A 24 11.24 4.89 -6.97
CA ILE A 24 11.66 4.16 -5.78
C ILE A 24 13.18 4.01 -5.73
N ASP A 25 13.82 3.66 -6.85
CA ASP A 25 15.28 3.50 -6.93
C ASP A 25 16.01 4.84 -6.73
N GLU A 26 15.49 5.95 -7.26
CA GLU A 26 16.00 7.28 -7.00
C GLU A 26 15.87 7.66 -5.53
N ASP A 27 14.70 7.41 -4.91
CA ASP A 27 14.46 7.69 -3.51
C ASP A 27 15.43 6.91 -2.60
N ILE A 28 15.69 5.63 -2.92
CA ILE A 28 16.68 4.82 -2.22
C ILE A 28 18.08 5.43 -2.33
N LEU A 29 18.45 5.84 -3.53
CA LEU A 29 19.74 6.47 -3.76
C LEU A 29 19.89 7.77 -2.96
N LEU A 30 18.86 8.62 -3.01
CA LEU A 30 18.84 9.88 -2.26
C LEU A 30 18.89 9.66 -0.75
N GLU A 31 18.14 8.67 -0.24
CA GLU A 31 18.16 8.30 1.18
C GLU A 31 19.53 7.80 1.62
N SER A 32 20.25 7.06 0.77
CA SER A 32 21.61 6.59 1.07
C SER A 32 22.60 7.76 1.29
N PHE A 33 22.30 8.94 0.74
CA PHE A 33 23.03 10.19 0.97
C PHE A 33 22.36 11.10 2.01
N ALA A 34 21.41 10.56 2.80
CA ALA A 34 20.61 11.31 3.78
C ALA A 34 19.79 12.46 3.16
N LEU A 35 19.39 12.32 1.90
CA LEU A 35 18.63 13.32 1.15
C LEU A 35 17.16 12.89 0.97
N TYR A 36 16.49 12.52 2.05
CA TYR A 36 15.07 12.19 1.99
C TYR A 36 14.24 13.45 1.67
N LYS A 37 13.38 13.34 0.65
CA LYS A 37 12.45 14.40 0.28
C LYS A 37 11.07 14.10 0.87
N PRO A 38 10.54 14.93 1.78
CA PRO A 38 9.21 14.71 2.36
C PRO A 38 8.10 14.69 1.30
N LYS A 39 7.18 13.75 1.45
CA LYS A 39 5.95 13.68 0.63
C LYS A 39 4.91 14.71 1.12
N PHE A 40 4.97 15.06 2.38
CA PHE A 40 4.09 16.01 3.04
C PHE A 40 4.95 17.08 3.74
N SER A 41 4.42 18.28 3.94
CA SER A 41 5.16 19.37 4.57
C SER A 41 4.26 20.07 5.59
N PHE A 42 3.81 19.34 6.58
CA PHE A 42 2.95 19.89 7.61
C PHE A 42 3.75 20.62 8.68
N GLN A 43 3.12 21.65 9.26
CA GLN A 43 3.76 22.55 10.22
C GLN A 43 3.97 21.91 11.60
N SER A 44 3.14 20.95 11.97
CA SER A 44 3.20 20.33 13.31
C SER A 44 2.94 18.83 13.24
N SER A 45 3.39 18.12 14.27
CA SER A 45 3.10 16.68 14.45
C SER A 45 1.61 16.41 14.61
N ASP A 46 0.84 17.36 15.18
CA ASP A 46 -0.61 17.21 15.31
C ASP A 46 -1.31 17.13 13.95
N GLU A 47 -0.84 17.87 12.96
CA GLU A 47 -1.36 17.81 11.59
C GLU A 47 -1.10 16.44 10.97
N TYR A 48 0.09 15.87 11.16
CA TYR A 48 0.42 14.51 10.72
C TYR A 48 -0.50 13.48 11.38
N LYS A 49 -0.75 13.62 12.67
CA LYS A 49 -1.64 12.72 13.40
C LYS A 49 -3.07 12.75 12.88
N LYS A 50 -3.59 13.92 12.57
CA LYS A 50 -4.92 14.09 11.96
C LYS A 50 -5.00 13.42 10.60
N ARG A 51 -3.96 13.55 9.78
CA ARG A 51 -3.90 12.90 8.47
C ARG A 51 -3.78 11.39 8.59
N LEU A 52 -3.03 10.89 9.56
CA LEU A 52 -2.96 9.45 9.87
C LEU A 52 -4.32 8.89 10.25
N ASP A 53 -5.05 9.58 11.11
CA ASP A 53 -6.40 9.17 11.50
C ASP A 53 -7.34 9.17 10.28
N ALA A 54 -7.25 10.17 9.42
CA ALA A 54 -8.06 10.29 8.21
C ALA A 54 -7.77 9.14 7.21
N ILE A 55 -6.50 8.80 6.99
CA ILE A 55 -6.17 7.72 6.06
C ILE A 55 -6.62 6.35 6.59
N ARG A 56 -6.55 6.14 7.89
CA ARG A 56 -7.07 4.93 8.54
C ARG A 56 -8.58 4.80 8.41
N VAL A 57 -9.31 5.90 8.56
CA VAL A 57 -10.76 5.94 8.30
C VAL A 57 -11.06 5.57 6.86
N ARG A 58 -10.30 6.10 5.89
CA ARG A 58 -10.44 5.77 4.48
C ARG A 58 -10.19 4.28 4.19
N GLN A 59 -9.17 3.69 4.80
CA GLN A 59 -8.87 2.27 4.67
C GLN A 59 -10.05 1.41 5.16
N LYS A 60 -10.62 1.75 6.31
CA LYS A 60 -11.80 1.06 6.84
C LYS A 60 -13.00 1.17 5.91
N ALA A 61 -13.22 2.36 5.35
CA ALA A 61 -14.29 2.59 4.38
C ALA A 61 -14.11 1.75 3.11
N LEU A 62 -12.88 1.62 2.60
CA LEU A 62 -12.57 0.77 1.46
C LEU A 62 -12.85 -0.71 1.74
N ILE A 63 -12.51 -1.19 2.93
CA ILE A 63 -12.82 -2.57 3.34
C ILE A 63 -14.34 -2.78 3.37
N LYS A 64 -15.08 -1.88 4.02
CA LYS A 64 -16.54 -1.98 4.17
C LYS A 64 -17.29 -1.91 2.85
N SER A 65 -16.83 -1.08 1.91
CA SER A 65 -17.47 -0.91 0.60
C SER A 65 -17.11 -2.00 -0.40
N GLY A 66 -16.15 -2.88 -0.08
CA GLY A 66 -15.61 -3.85 -1.03
C GLY A 66 -14.58 -3.28 -1.99
N GLY A 67 -14.13 -2.04 -1.77
CA GLY A 67 -13.13 -1.37 -2.61
C GLY A 67 -11.68 -1.74 -2.30
N ALA A 68 -11.42 -2.47 -1.19
CA ALA A 68 -10.07 -2.86 -0.82
C ALA A 68 -9.55 -4.08 -1.60
N ALA A 69 -10.43 -5.03 -1.87
CA ALA A 69 -10.11 -6.23 -2.65
C ALA A 69 -11.38 -6.78 -3.29
N SER A 70 -11.22 -7.49 -4.40
CA SER A 70 -12.31 -8.12 -5.12
C SER A 70 -11.90 -9.52 -5.57
N GLY A 71 -12.88 -10.31 -6.03
CA GLY A 71 -12.64 -11.65 -6.51
C GLY A 71 -13.68 -12.08 -7.53
N SER A 72 -13.54 -13.30 -8.04
CA SER A 72 -14.46 -13.88 -9.02
C SER A 72 -15.91 -13.87 -8.52
N GLN A 73 -16.82 -13.46 -9.39
CA GLN A 73 -18.27 -13.51 -9.13
C GLN A 73 -18.90 -14.81 -9.65
N THR A 74 -18.14 -15.65 -10.34
CA THR A 74 -18.63 -16.85 -11.01
C THR A 74 -17.95 -18.13 -10.52
N TRP A 75 -17.13 -18.06 -9.48
CA TRP A 75 -16.44 -19.20 -8.91
C TRP A 75 -17.45 -20.19 -8.30
N THR A 76 -17.28 -21.47 -8.62
CA THR A 76 -18.13 -22.54 -8.06
C THR A 76 -17.25 -23.59 -7.40
N VAL A 77 -17.79 -24.23 -6.37
CA VAL A 77 -17.18 -25.38 -5.70
C VAL A 77 -18.19 -26.52 -5.75
N ASN A 78 -17.81 -27.67 -6.36
CA ASN A 78 -18.71 -28.82 -6.54
C ASN A 78 -20.06 -28.41 -7.18
N ASN A 79 -20.02 -27.55 -8.17
CA ASN A 79 -21.18 -26.98 -8.86
C ASN A 79 -22.08 -26.08 -7.98
N SER A 80 -21.62 -25.73 -6.77
CA SER A 80 -22.34 -24.80 -5.88
C SER A 80 -21.80 -23.39 -6.03
N LYS A 81 -22.69 -22.46 -6.43
CA LYS A 81 -22.37 -21.02 -6.50
C LYS A 81 -22.20 -20.42 -5.10
N SER A 82 -23.00 -20.85 -4.12
CA SER A 82 -22.92 -20.33 -2.77
C SER A 82 -21.62 -20.73 -2.06
N GLU A 83 -21.17 -21.96 -2.24
CA GLU A 83 -19.87 -22.41 -1.73
C GLU A 83 -18.71 -21.70 -2.44
N GLY A 84 -18.83 -21.49 -3.75
CA GLY A 84 -17.84 -20.72 -4.53
C GLY A 84 -17.72 -19.30 -4.04
N LYS A 85 -18.83 -18.62 -3.79
CA LYS A 85 -18.86 -17.27 -3.25
C LYS A 85 -18.22 -17.20 -1.85
N LYS A 86 -18.53 -18.17 -1.01
CA LYS A 86 -17.91 -18.26 0.33
C LYS A 86 -16.41 -18.44 0.25
N MET A 87 -15.93 -19.31 -0.63
CA MET A 87 -14.51 -19.57 -0.82
C MET A 87 -13.77 -18.31 -1.29
N VAL A 88 -14.33 -17.57 -2.26
CA VAL A 88 -13.76 -16.31 -2.74
C VAL A 88 -13.75 -15.27 -1.62
N ASN A 89 -14.82 -15.12 -0.87
CA ASN A 89 -14.89 -14.16 0.23
C ASN A 89 -13.87 -14.49 1.34
N ASP A 90 -13.70 -15.77 1.66
CA ASP A 90 -12.70 -16.21 2.63
C ASP A 90 -11.27 -15.94 2.12
N MET A 91 -11.03 -16.14 0.84
CA MET A 91 -9.74 -15.81 0.22
C MET A 91 -9.46 -14.30 0.25
N ILE A 92 -10.47 -13.46 -0.04
CA ILE A 92 -10.35 -12.00 0.08
C ILE A 92 -9.95 -11.61 1.51
N LYS A 93 -10.59 -12.20 2.52
CA LYS A 93 -10.25 -11.96 3.94
C LYS A 93 -8.82 -12.38 4.25
N LEU A 94 -8.41 -13.55 3.79
CA LEU A 94 -7.06 -14.07 4.00
C LEU A 94 -6.00 -13.16 3.38
N VAL A 95 -6.21 -12.77 2.14
CA VAL A 95 -5.31 -11.90 1.40
C VAL A 95 -5.19 -10.52 2.08
N LEU A 96 -6.33 -9.92 2.46
CA LEU A 96 -6.32 -8.63 3.15
C LEU A 96 -5.68 -8.72 4.54
N ARG A 97 -5.94 -9.78 5.30
CA ARG A 97 -5.29 -9.98 6.61
C ARG A 97 -3.77 -10.08 6.46
N SER A 98 -3.31 -10.84 5.48
CA SER A 98 -1.88 -10.98 5.21
C SER A 98 -1.24 -9.64 4.82
N PHE A 99 -1.88 -8.92 3.90
CA PHE A 99 -1.41 -7.61 3.45
C PHE A 99 -1.42 -6.58 4.60
N ASN A 100 -2.50 -6.53 5.37
CA ASN A 100 -2.62 -5.61 6.50
C ASN A 100 -1.54 -5.88 7.57
N ASN A 101 -1.29 -7.13 7.89
CA ASN A 101 -0.25 -7.50 8.85
C ASN A 101 1.14 -7.06 8.38
N GLU A 102 1.43 -7.23 7.09
CA GLU A 102 2.69 -6.78 6.50
C GLU A 102 2.83 -5.25 6.55
N CYS A 103 1.77 -4.54 6.16
CA CYS A 103 1.73 -3.08 6.19
C CYS A 103 1.85 -2.53 7.61
N ASP A 104 1.11 -3.11 8.55
CA ASP A 104 1.13 -2.70 9.96
C ASP A 104 2.52 -2.89 10.57
N TYR A 105 3.17 -4.01 10.25
CA TYR A 105 4.56 -4.22 10.66
C TYR A 105 5.47 -3.11 10.15
N CYS A 106 5.36 -2.77 8.86
CA CYS A 106 6.15 -1.69 8.27
C CYS A 106 5.88 -0.34 8.93
N VAL A 107 4.62 0.00 9.16
CA VAL A 107 4.22 1.27 9.80
C VAL A 107 4.75 1.36 11.23
N ASP A 108 4.63 0.27 12.00
CA ASP A 108 5.05 0.24 13.41
C ASP A 108 6.57 0.31 13.57
N HIS A 109 7.32 -0.18 12.59
CA HIS A 109 8.78 -0.28 12.64
C HIS A 109 9.49 0.71 11.72
N VAL A 110 8.75 1.67 11.13
CA VAL A 110 9.36 2.65 10.23
C VAL A 110 10.31 3.57 10.99
N LYS A 111 11.55 3.62 10.52
CA LYS A 111 12.62 4.45 11.08
C LYS A 111 13.19 5.32 9.98
N PHE A 112 13.96 6.32 10.37
CA PHE A 112 14.55 7.30 9.45
C PHE A 112 15.28 6.66 8.26
N ASN A 113 15.98 5.57 8.47
CA ASN A 113 16.84 4.95 7.47
C ASN A 113 16.25 3.72 6.76
N ASN A 114 14.99 3.37 7.00
CA ASN A 114 14.38 2.18 6.40
C ASN A 114 13.07 2.41 5.65
N ILE A 115 12.72 3.67 5.37
CA ILE A 115 11.46 3.99 4.67
C ILE A 115 11.39 3.33 3.29
N GLU A 116 12.47 3.36 2.51
CA GLU A 116 12.50 2.80 1.16
C GLU A 116 12.41 1.27 1.18
N SER A 117 13.05 0.60 2.13
CA SER A 117 12.92 -0.84 2.31
C SER A 117 11.51 -1.24 2.72
N SER A 118 10.85 -0.41 3.54
CA SER A 118 9.45 -0.61 3.93
C SER A 118 8.51 -0.45 2.73
N VAL A 119 8.73 0.56 1.90
CA VAL A 119 7.96 0.75 0.65
C VAL A 119 8.11 -0.46 -0.28
N LYS A 120 9.33 -0.92 -0.49
CA LYS A 120 9.59 -2.13 -1.29
C LYS A 120 8.87 -3.35 -0.73
N ARG A 121 8.91 -3.54 0.57
CA ARG A 121 8.27 -4.68 1.25
C ARG A 121 6.76 -4.68 1.03
N ILE A 122 6.10 -3.52 1.16
CA ILE A 122 4.66 -3.39 0.91
C ILE A 122 4.34 -3.69 -0.54
N ASN A 123 5.08 -3.14 -1.49
CA ASN A 123 4.89 -3.39 -2.92
C ASN A 123 5.09 -4.86 -3.28
N GLN A 124 6.11 -5.52 -2.74
CA GLN A 124 6.38 -6.94 -2.95
C GLN A 124 5.27 -7.81 -2.37
N SER A 125 4.78 -7.49 -1.18
CA SER A 125 3.65 -8.20 -0.56
C SER A 125 2.39 -8.08 -1.41
N PHE A 126 2.09 -6.88 -1.89
CA PHE A 126 0.97 -6.62 -2.78
C PHE A 126 1.05 -7.47 -4.05
N GLU A 127 2.18 -7.46 -4.73
CA GLU A 127 2.37 -8.23 -5.97
C GLU A 127 2.31 -9.75 -5.71
N ALA A 128 2.94 -10.22 -4.64
CA ALA A 128 2.94 -11.65 -4.30
C ALA A 128 1.53 -12.16 -3.97
N LEU A 129 0.77 -11.42 -3.18
CA LEU A 129 -0.59 -11.80 -2.80
C LEU A 129 -1.53 -11.77 -4.00
N ASN A 130 -1.43 -10.77 -4.87
CA ASN A 130 -2.23 -10.69 -6.08
C ASN A 130 -1.91 -11.81 -7.06
N LYS A 131 -0.65 -12.23 -7.13
CA LYS A 131 -0.24 -13.37 -7.93
C LYS A 131 -0.85 -14.68 -7.40
N LEU A 132 -0.83 -14.88 -6.09
CA LEU A 132 -1.41 -16.07 -5.46
C LEU A 132 -2.94 -16.12 -5.59
N GLY A 133 -3.59 -14.97 -5.70
CA GLY A 133 -5.04 -14.88 -5.86
C GLY A 133 -5.54 -15.02 -7.29
N THR A 134 -4.67 -15.16 -8.27
CA THR A 134 -5.02 -15.10 -9.71
C THR A 134 -6.09 -16.11 -10.12
N ILE A 135 -6.06 -17.34 -9.62
CA ILE A 135 -7.00 -18.41 -10.01
C ILE A 135 -8.44 -18.02 -9.69
N MET A 136 -8.68 -17.45 -8.51
CA MET A 136 -10.01 -16.97 -8.10
C MET A 136 -10.24 -15.50 -8.47
N GLN A 137 -9.33 -14.91 -9.23
CA GLN A 137 -9.35 -13.48 -9.59
C GLN A 137 -9.38 -12.57 -8.35
N VAL A 138 -8.85 -13.05 -7.23
CA VAL A 138 -8.75 -12.27 -6.00
C VAL A 138 -7.55 -11.33 -6.11
N SER A 139 -7.82 -10.04 -5.93
CA SER A 139 -6.77 -9.03 -5.95
C SER A 139 -7.08 -7.88 -5.01
N ILE A 140 -6.04 -7.36 -4.39
CA ILE A 140 -6.06 -6.12 -3.62
C ILE A 140 -6.07 -4.96 -4.62
N SER A 141 -6.88 -3.93 -4.36
CA SER A 141 -6.96 -2.76 -5.24
C SER A 141 -5.73 -1.87 -5.12
N GLN A 142 -5.41 -1.18 -6.21
CA GLN A 142 -4.36 -0.14 -6.21
C GLN A 142 -4.70 0.98 -5.22
N GLU A 143 -5.96 1.36 -5.13
CA GLU A 143 -6.43 2.38 -4.21
C GLU A 143 -6.13 2.02 -2.75
N TYR A 144 -6.35 0.77 -2.36
CA TYR A 144 -6.05 0.29 -1.01
C TYR A 144 -4.54 0.26 -0.75
N LYS A 145 -3.75 -0.22 -1.72
CA LYS A 145 -2.28 -0.17 -1.63
C LYS A 145 -1.78 1.26 -1.43
N GLN A 146 -2.29 2.21 -2.23
CA GLN A 146 -1.90 3.61 -2.12
C GLN A 146 -2.25 4.19 -0.75
N ALA A 147 -3.41 3.84 -0.20
CA ALA A 147 -3.79 4.27 1.15
C ALA A 147 -2.82 3.71 2.22
N LYS A 148 -2.36 2.48 2.06
CA LYS A 148 -1.36 1.88 2.96
C LYS A 148 0.02 2.55 2.83
N LEU A 149 0.46 2.84 1.61
CA LEU A 149 1.70 3.57 1.39
C LEU A 149 1.64 5.00 1.94
N GLU A 150 0.52 5.69 1.76
CA GLU A 150 0.31 7.01 2.35
C GLU A 150 0.42 6.98 3.87
N GLU A 151 -0.20 5.98 4.51
CA GLU A 151 -0.05 5.77 5.96
C GLU A 151 1.41 5.58 6.38
N LEU A 152 2.17 4.80 5.62
CA LEU A 152 3.59 4.58 5.89
C LEU A 152 4.39 5.89 5.85
N TYR A 153 4.23 6.68 4.78
CA TYR A 153 4.93 7.95 4.66
C TYR A 153 4.52 8.94 5.75
N LEU A 154 3.22 9.02 6.06
CA LEU A 154 2.73 9.88 7.13
C LEU A 154 3.29 9.47 8.50
N ALA A 155 3.34 8.17 8.79
CA ALA A 155 3.90 7.65 10.03
C ALA A 155 5.41 7.97 10.14
N PHE A 156 6.15 7.81 9.06
CA PHE A 156 7.57 8.13 9.01
C PHE A 156 7.82 9.63 9.23
N GLU A 157 7.11 10.48 8.51
CA GLU A 157 7.28 11.94 8.61
C GLU A 157 6.76 12.48 9.94
N TYR A 158 5.72 11.85 10.51
CA TYR A 158 5.24 12.14 11.87
C TYR A 158 6.37 11.94 12.91
N GLN A 159 7.07 10.82 12.84
CA GLN A 159 8.19 10.54 13.76
C GLN A 159 9.32 11.57 13.60
N ARG A 160 9.64 11.93 12.37
CA ARG A 160 10.64 12.98 12.09
C ARG A 160 10.21 14.31 12.68
N LYS A 161 8.96 14.69 12.48
CA LYS A 161 8.42 15.97 12.99
C LYS A 161 8.42 16.02 14.51
N LYS A 162 8.04 14.93 15.15
CA LYS A 162 8.13 14.82 16.61
C LYS A 162 9.56 14.98 17.14
N GLN A 163 10.52 14.39 16.44
CA GLN A 163 11.93 14.50 16.82
C GLN A 163 12.42 15.94 16.65
N GLU A 164 12.08 16.61 15.55
CA GLU A 164 12.40 18.03 15.35
C GLU A 164 11.81 18.91 16.45
N GLU A 165 10.56 18.71 16.83
CA GLU A 165 9.88 19.45 17.89
C GLU A 165 10.58 19.26 19.26
N LYS A 166 11.01 18.04 19.55
CA LYS A 166 11.78 17.74 20.77
C LYS A 166 13.13 18.46 20.80
N GLU A 167 13.84 18.48 19.67
CA GLU A 167 15.12 19.17 19.55
C GLU A 167 14.97 20.68 19.70
N GLU A 168 13.93 21.28 19.11
CA GLU A 168 13.61 22.68 19.27
C GLU A 168 13.32 23.04 20.72
N GLN A 169 12.55 22.21 21.46
CA GLN A 169 12.28 22.39 22.86
C GLN A 169 13.52 22.36 23.74
N LYS A 170 14.51 21.52 23.39
CA LYS A 170 15.78 21.44 24.12
C LYS A 170 16.67 22.67 23.89
N LYS A 171 16.52 23.35 22.75
CA LYS A 171 17.29 24.56 22.43
C LYS A 171 16.69 25.83 23.07
N ALA A 172 15.44 25.77 23.47
CA ALA A 172 14.75 26.90 24.12
C ALA A 172 15.03 26.90 25.69
#